data_808be8f5a811d7ce45d93a7f9f041ede
#
_entry.id   808be8f5a811d7ce45d93a7f9f041ede
#
_cell.length_a   1.000
_cell.length_b   1.000
_cell.length_c   1.000
_cell.angle_alpha   90.00
_cell.angle_beta   90.00
_cell.angle_gamma   90.00
#
_symmetry.space_group_name_H-M   'P 1'
#
loop_
_entity.id
_entity.type
_entity.pdbx_description
1 polymer ?
#
loop_
_entity_poly.entity_id
_entity_poly.type
_entity_poly.pdbx_seq_one_letter_code
_entity_poly.pdbx_strand_id
1 'polypeptide(L)'
;MPEAEMTDALAEKILSGTVGGALNAPFEWRQKNFPRKESAPIHIEATAPIRTDLGVRLDLRMRIGLDLPWDYSLLLLYPAAKACLRRLDVRGSHLDRNGGEEFINRTHKHKWSVARKNADVYAPDDIRHNPDPIPNATLLIMDEEYDRVVRDFVLECKMTVGAGYVWVPPPSPPVTQPTFDGLEDYP
;
A
#
# COMPACT_ATOMS: atom_id res chain seq x y z
N MET A 1 -14.87 19.64 -16.04
CA MET A 1 -15.00 18.31 -16.64
C MET A 1 -15.76 17.45 -15.64
N PRO A 2 -16.78 16.65 -16.06
CA PRO A 2 -17.42 15.74 -15.12
C PRO A 2 -16.35 14.80 -14.52
N GLU A 3 -16.41 14.54 -13.22
CA GLU A 3 -15.57 13.53 -12.58
C GLU A 3 -15.83 12.19 -13.32
N ALA A 4 -14.74 11.57 -13.79
CA ALA A 4 -14.86 10.30 -14.49
C ALA A 4 -15.34 9.24 -13.48
N GLU A 5 -16.56 8.77 -13.66
CA GLU A 5 -17.13 7.76 -12.80
C GLU A 5 -16.43 6.41 -13.02
N MET A 6 -16.09 5.71 -11.95
CA MET A 6 -15.54 4.36 -12.03
C MET A 6 -16.69 3.37 -12.24
N THR A 7 -16.60 2.61 -13.33
CA THR A 7 -17.52 1.51 -13.66
C THR A 7 -16.82 0.16 -13.53
N ASP A 8 -17.58 -0.91 -13.33
CA ASP A 8 -17.03 -2.28 -13.32
C ASP A 8 -16.31 -2.60 -14.63
N ALA A 9 -16.86 -2.14 -15.77
CA ALA A 9 -16.25 -2.34 -17.09
C ALA A 9 -14.89 -1.64 -17.24
N LEU A 10 -14.70 -0.44 -16.67
CA LEU A 10 -13.43 0.25 -16.69
C LEU A 10 -12.42 -0.42 -15.74
N ALA A 11 -12.87 -0.79 -14.53
CA ALA A 11 -12.04 -1.53 -13.59
C ALA A 11 -11.55 -2.86 -14.19
N GLU A 12 -12.44 -3.61 -14.83
CA GLU A 12 -12.10 -4.86 -15.51
C GLU A 12 -11.08 -4.65 -16.64
N LYS A 13 -11.25 -3.65 -17.49
CA LYS A 13 -10.27 -3.32 -18.54
C LYS A 13 -8.89 -3.01 -17.99
N ILE A 14 -8.82 -2.29 -16.87
CA ILE A 14 -7.54 -1.94 -16.20
C ILE A 14 -6.89 -3.20 -15.62
N LEU A 15 -7.67 -4.02 -14.88
CA LEU A 15 -7.14 -5.16 -14.12
C LEU A 15 -6.98 -6.44 -14.95
N SER A 16 -7.58 -6.55 -16.12
CA SER A 16 -7.41 -7.69 -17.05
C SER A 16 -6.15 -7.59 -17.91
N GLY A 17 -5.48 -6.43 -17.90
CA GLY A 17 -4.35 -6.17 -18.79
C GLY A 17 -4.74 -5.78 -20.21
N THR A 18 -6.04 -5.58 -20.48
CA THR A 18 -6.53 -5.03 -21.77
C THR A 18 -6.03 -3.60 -21.98
N VAL A 19 -5.76 -2.90 -20.88
CA VAL A 19 -5.14 -1.57 -20.84
C VAL A 19 -3.74 -1.74 -20.30
N GLY A 20 -2.74 -1.48 -21.12
CA GLY A 20 -1.35 -1.43 -20.68
C GLY A 20 -1.15 -0.31 -19.66
N GLY A 21 -0.24 -0.54 -18.73
CA GLY A 21 0.20 0.47 -17.76
C GLY A 21 1.61 0.16 -17.26
N ALA A 22 2.37 1.18 -16.94
CA ALA A 22 3.73 1.02 -16.45
C ALA A 22 4.00 1.88 -15.21
N LEU A 23 4.55 1.24 -14.18
CA LEU A 23 5.24 1.94 -13.10
C LEU A 23 6.61 2.37 -13.62
N ASN A 24 6.76 3.66 -13.92
CA ASN A 24 7.95 4.21 -14.56
C ASN A 24 8.52 5.42 -13.82
N ALA A 25 8.24 5.53 -12.54
CA ALA A 25 8.74 6.57 -11.64
C ALA A 25 9.03 5.99 -10.27
N PRO A 26 10.00 6.55 -9.52
CA PRO A 26 10.25 6.16 -8.15
C PRO A 26 9.07 6.52 -7.24
N PHE A 27 9.04 5.93 -6.06
CA PHE A 27 8.15 6.35 -4.99
C PHE A 27 8.60 7.67 -4.38
N GLU A 28 7.63 8.57 -4.15
CA GLU A 28 7.83 9.78 -3.36
C GLU A 28 7.31 9.53 -1.95
N TRP A 29 8.22 9.40 -0.99
CA TRP A 29 7.90 9.17 0.41
C TRP A 29 7.46 10.44 1.12
N ARG A 30 6.43 10.31 1.94
CA ARG A 30 5.92 11.39 2.80
C ARG A 30 5.59 10.82 4.17
N GLN A 31 6.07 11.49 5.20
CA GLN A 31 5.59 11.23 6.54
C GLN A 31 4.17 11.79 6.68
N LYS A 32 3.22 10.97 7.08
CA LYS A 32 1.89 11.45 7.45
C LYS A 32 1.97 12.07 8.84
N ASN A 33 1.74 13.37 8.88
CA ASN A 33 1.65 14.10 10.14
C ASN A 33 0.54 13.50 11.00
N PHE A 34 0.89 13.20 12.23
CA PHE A 34 0.09 12.83 13.38
C PHE A 34 -1.27 12.16 13.13
N PRO A 35 -1.52 11.04 13.76
CA PRO A 35 -2.83 10.43 13.70
C PRO A 35 -3.88 11.44 14.19
N ARG A 36 -5.02 11.50 13.49
CA ARG A 36 -6.16 12.33 13.94
C ARG A 36 -6.72 11.89 15.30
N LYS A 37 -6.29 10.72 15.75
CA LYS A 37 -6.59 10.15 17.07
C LYS A 37 -5.27 9.64 17.66
N GLU A 38 -5.03 9.88 18.93
CA GLU A 38 -3.83 9.43 19.65
C GLU A 38 -3.59 7.91 19.56
N SER A 39 -4.65 7.13 19.34
CA SER A 39 -4.59 5.67 19.19
C SER A 39 -4.32 5.19 17.77
N ALA A 40 -4.21 6.07 16.78
CA ALA A 40 -3.96 5.63 15.41
C ALA A 40 -2.45 5.40 15.19
N PRO A 41 -2.05 4.28 14.58
CA PRO A 41 -0.65 3.99 14.34
C PRO A 41 -0.01 5.04 13.43
N ILE A 42 1.23 5.43 13.76
CA ILE A 42 2.04 6.32 12.94
C ILE A 42 2.48 5.55 11.69
N HIS A 43 2.35 6.14 10.53
CA HIS A 43 2.74 5.52 9.28
C HIS A 43 3.44 6.50 8.33
N ILE A 44 4.25 5.95 7.45
CA ILE A 44 4.77 6.64 6.27
C ILE A 44 4.01 6.17 5.03
N GLU A 45 3.93 7.04 4.05
CA GLU A 45 3.23 6.77 2.81
C GLU A 45 4.10 7.18 1.62
N ALA A 46 4.13 6.36 0.58
CA ALA A 46 4.73 6.72 -0.68
C ALA A 46 3.72 6.61 -1.81
N THR A 47 3.92 7.39 -2.86
CA THR A 47 3.06 7.36 -4.04
C THR A 47 3.93 7.44 -5.29
N ALA A 48 3.62 6.60 -6.30
CA ALA A 48 4.21 6.66 -7.61
C ALA A 48 3.09 6.68 -8.68
N PRO A 49 3.17 7.57 -9.69
CA PRO A 49 2.18 7.61 -10.75
C PRO A 49 2.37 6.45 -11.73
N ILE A 50 1.26 5.86 -12.17
CA ILE A 50 1.19 4.92 -13.28
C ILE A 50 0.40 5.57 -14.41
N ARG A 51 0.98 5.60 -15.61
CA ARG A 51 0.29 6.03 -16.82
C ARG A 51 -0.17 4.82 -17.61
N THR A 52 -1.43 4.84 -18.01
CA THR A 52 -2.01 3.78 -18.84
C THR A 52 -2.07 4.20 -20.30
N ASP A 53 -2.17 3.22 -21.21
CA ASP A 53 -2.31 3.46 -22.65
C ASP A 53 -3.61 4.21 -23.01
N LEU A 54 -4.61 4.17 -22.14
CA LEU A 54 -5.83 4.98 -22.28
C LEU A 54 -5.66 6.44 -21.85
N GLY A 55 -4.45 6.85 -21.43
CA GLY A 55 -4.21 8.17 -20.86
C GLY A 55 -4.81 8.37 -19.47
N VAL A 56 -5.36 7.32 -18.87
CA VAL A 56 -5.86 7.34 -17.49
C VAL A 56 -4.66 7.34 -16.54
N ARG A 57 -4.63 8.27 -15.60
CA ARG A 57 -3.66 8.27 -14.51
C ARG A 57 -4.14 7.40 -13.37
N LEU A 58 -3.30 6.47 -12.96
CA LEU A 58 -3.43 5.73 -11.72
C LEU A 58 -2.30 6.13 -10.75
N ASP A 59 -2.51 5.93 -9.48
CA ASP A 59 -1.48 6.11 -8.46
C ASP A 59 -1.28 4.77 -7.73
N LEU A 60 -0.04 4.29 -7.71
CA LEU A 60 0.38 3.22 -6.82
C LEU A 60 0.80 3.83 -5.50
N ARG A 61 0.15 3.42 -4.42
CA ARG A 61 0.45 3.93 -3.07
C ARG A 61 0.91 2.79 -2.19
N MET A 62 1.95 3.04 -1.41
CA MET A 62 2.41 2.16 -0.35
C MET A 62 2.25 2.84 1.01
N ARG A 63 1.85 2.08 2.02
CA ARG A 63 1.71 2.56 3.42
C ARG A 63 2.38 1.56 4.33
N ILE A 64 3.24 2.05 5.22
CA ILE A 64 3.99 1.22 6.17
C ILE A 64 3.76 1.78 7.57
N GLY A 65 3.33 0.92 8.50
CA GLY A 65 3.26 1.25 9.92
C GLY A 65 4.67 1.36 10.51
N LEU A 66 4.95 2.41 11.27
CA LEU A 66 6.28 2.55 11.90
C LEU A 66 6.46 1.64 13.11
N ASP A 67 5.37 1.32 13.81
CA ASP A 67 5.39 0.41 14.96
C ASP A 67 5.49 -1.06 14.53
N LEU A 68 4.95 -1.39 13.36
CA LEU A 68 4.92 -2.74 12.79
C LEU A 68 5.34 -2.68 11.30
N PRO A 69 6.64 -2.49 10.99
CA PRO A 69 7.10 -2.35 9.61
C PRO A 69 6.79 -3.55 8.71
N TRP A 70 6.58 -4.72 9.28
CA TRP A 70 6.17 -5.93 8.57
C TRP A 70 4.68 -5.94 8.17
N ASP A 71 3.84 -5.05 8.73
CA ASP A 71 2.44 -4.84 8.33
C ASP A 71 2.35 -3.60 7.44
N TYR A 72 2.09 -3.81 6.16
CA TYR A 72 2.03 -2.74 5.18
C TYR A 72 1.00 -3.02 4.08
N SER A 73 0.62 -1.96 3.37
CA SER A 73 -0.39 -2.05 2.31
C SER A 73 0.10 -1.44 1.00
N LEU A 74 -0.33 -2.04 -0.11
CA LEU A 74 -0.23 -1.48 -1.45
C LEU A 74 -1.63 -1.24 -2.02
N LEU A 75 -1.82 -0.08 -2.65
CA LEU A 75 -3.11 0.33 -3.20
C LEU A 75 -2.92 0.84 -4.63
N LEU A 76 -3.67 0.28 -5.58
CA LEU A 76 -3.82 0.84 -6.91
C LEU A 76 -5.04 1.76 -6.93
N LEU A 77 -4.80 3.05 -7.05
CA LEU A 77 -5.82 4.08 -6.94
C LEU A 77 -6.14 4.68 -8.31
N TYR A 78 -7.42 4.98 -8.54
CA TYR A 78 -7.87 5.86 -9.61
C TYR A 78 -8.33 7.19 -8.99
N PRO A 79 -7.46 8.22 -8.98
CA PRO A 79 -7.73 9.46 -8.26
C PRO A 79 -8.96 10.21 -8.78
N ALA A 80 -9.20 10.20 -10.10
CA ALA A 80 -10.31 10.92 -10.72
C ALA A 80 -11.69 10.46 -10.20
N ALA A 81 -11.83 9.18 -9.83
CA ALA A 81 -13.06 8.63 -9.28
C ALA A 81 -12.93 8.33 -7.77
N LYS A 82 -11.84 8.72 -7.10
CA LYS A 82 -11.55 8.40 -5.69
C LYS A 82 -11.70 6.90 -5.38
N ALA A 83 -11.39 6.04 -6.36
CA ALA A 83 -11.56 4.59 -6.26
C ALA A 83 -10.23 3.89 -5.99
N CYS A 84 -10.26 2.87 -5.12
CA CYS A 84 -9.17 1.93 -4.94
C CYS A 84 -9.50 0.66 -5.72
N LEU A 85 -8.82 0.43 -6.84
CA LEU A 85 -9.12 -0.67 -7.77
C LEU A 85 -8.64 -2.02 -7.26
N ARG A 86 -7.51 -2.02 -6.60
CA ARG A 86 -6.88 -3.19 -5.99
C ARG A 86 -6.18 -2.76 -4.70
N ARG A 87 -6.23 -3.59 -3.69
CA ARG A 87 -5.49 -3.39 -2.45
C ARG A 87 -4.87 -4.72 -2.03
N LEU A 88 -3.64 -4.68 -1.59
CA LEU A 88 -2.93 -5.76 -0.94
C LEU A 88 -2.58 -5.29 0.47
N ASP A 89 -2.98 -6.07 1.45
CA ASP A 89 -2.54 -5.90 2.84
C ASP A 89 -1.61 -7.08 3.19
N VAL A 90 -0.35 -6.79 3.44
CA VAL A 90 0.65 -7.79 3.79
C VAL A 90 0.64 -7.97 5.29
N ARG A 91 0.31 -9.18 5.75
CA ARG A 91 0.17 -9.54 7.18
C ARG A 91 -0.80 -8.63 7.97
N GLY A 92 -1.68 -7.95 7.25
CA GLY A 92 -2.70 -7.10 7.84
C GLY A 92 -3.83 -7.89 8.48
N SER A 93 -4.74 -7.18 9.15
CA SER A 93 -5.93 -7.79 9.73
C SER A 93 -7.19 -7.21 9.11
N HIS A 94 -8.09 -8.11 8.69
CA HIS A 94 -9.40 -7.76 8.16
C HIS A 94 -10.46 -8.63 8.84
N LEU A 95 -11.47 -7.98 9.39
CA LEU A 95 -12.65 -8.64 9.94
C LEU A 95 -13.81 -8.41 8.98
N ASP A 96 -14.29 -9.45 8.33
CA ASP A 96 -15.49 -9.34 7.49
C ASP A 96 -16.73 -9.23 8.38
N ARG A 97 -17.32 -8.03 8.42
CA ARG A 97 -18.53 -7.75 9.19
C ARG A 97 -19.77 -8.48 8.68
N ASN A 98 -19.69 -9.10 7.52
CA ASN A 98 -20.78 -9.81 6.86
C ASN A 98 -20.65 -11.35 6.95
N GLY A 99 -19.77 -11.87 7.80
CA GLY A 99 -19.61 -13.31 8.03
C GLY A 99 -18.75 -14.03 7.00
N GLY A 100 -17.88 -13.30 6.28
CA GLY A 100 -16.87 -13.88 5.41
C GLY A 100 -15.62 -14.36 6.16
N GLU A 101 -14.58 -14.72 5.42
CA GLU A 101 -13.30 -15.17 5.99
C GLU A 101 -12.61 -14.05 6.78
N GLU A 102 -12.14 -14.37 7.99
CA GLU A 102 -11.35 -13.45 8.80
C GLU A 102 -9.87 -13.62 8.48
N PHE A 103 -9.20 -12.50 8.20
CA PHE A 103 -7.75 -12.45 8.02
C PHE A 103 -7.16 -11.73 9.24
N ILE A 104 -6.42 -12.46 10.07
CA ILE A 104 -5.73 -11.92 11.24
C ILE A 104 -4.23 -12.12 11.02
N ASN A 105 -3.49 -11.02 10.91
CA ASN A 105 -2.05 -11.00 10.60
C ASN A 105 -1.71 -11.86 9.37
N ARG A 106 -2.60 -11.91 8.41
CA ARG A 106 -2.45 -12.69 7.16
C ARG A 106 -2.50 -11.78 5.95
N THR A 107 -1.71 -12.11 4.95
CA THR A 107 -1.73 -11.38 3.68
C THR A 107 -3.03 -11.66 2.93
N HIS A 108 -3.66 -10.60 2.46
CA HIS A 108 -4.91 -10.68 1.71
C HIS A 108 -5.03 -9.55 0.68
N LYS A 109 -5.82 -9.80 -0.36
CA LYS A 109 -6.14 -8.83 -1.41
C LYS A 109 -7.61 -8.44 -1.37
N HIS A 110 -7.89 -7.21 -1.79
CA HIS A 110 -9.24 -6.71 -1.98
C HIS A 110 -9.51 -6.48 -3.46
N LYS A 111 -10.65 -6.97 -3.93
CA LYS A 111 -11.15 -6.72 -5.28
C LYS A 111 -12.23 -5.63 -5.25
N TRP A 112 -12.07 -4.65 -6.14
CA TRP A 112 -13.06 -3.58 -6.27
C TRP A 112 -14.20 -3.99 -7.19
N SER A 113 -15.43 -3.58 -6.82
CA SER A 113 -16.61 -3.57 -7.68
C SER A 113 -17.50 -2.38 -7.35
N VAL A 114 -18.36 -1.97 -8.27
CA VAL A 114 -19.31 -0.86 -8.02
C VAL A 114 -20.20 -1.18 -6.82
N ALA A 115 -20.70 -2.40 -6.74
CA ALA A 115 -21.64 -2.82 -5.70
C ALA A 115 -21.01 -2.95 -4.31
N ARG A 116 -19.78 -3.46 -4.24
CA ARG A 116 -19.16 -3.86 -2.96
C ARG A 116 -17.92 -3.03 -2.61
N LYS A 117 -17.48 -2.12 -3.50
CA LYS A 117 -16.22 -1.38 -3.38
C LYS A 117 -15.06 -2.37 -3.19
N ASN A 118 -14.37 -2.32 -2.06
CA ASN A 118 -13.25 -3.21 -1.71
C ASN A 118 -13.63 -4.23 -0.62
N ALA A 119 -14.89 -4.62 -0.52
CA ALA A 119 -15.32 -5.57 0.51
C ALA A 119 -15.00 -7.03 0.18
N ASP A 120 -14.74 -7.36 -1.10
CA ASP A 120 -14.38 -8.71 -1.50
C ASP A 120 -12.89 -8.97 -1.21
N VAL A 121 -12.63 -9.88 -0.25
CA VAL A 121 -11.30 -10.18 0.27
C VAL A 121 -10.94 -11.63 -0.02
N TYR A 122 -9.68 -11.90 -0.38
CA TYR A 122 -9.19 -13.24 -0.66
C TYR A 122 -7.67 -13.36 -0.44
N ALA A 123 -7.20 -14.58 -0.18
CA ALA A 123 -5.77 -14.86 -0.03
C ALA A 123 -5.06 -14.81 -1.39
N PRO A 124 -3.93 -14.10 -1.54
CA PRO A 124 -3.12 -14.13 -2.75
C PRO A 124 -2.25 -15.39 -2.84
N ASP A 125 -2.00 -15.84 -4.05
CA ASP A 125 -1.07 -16.92 -4.38
C ASP A 125 0.11 -16.46 -5.26
N ASP A 126 0.13 -15.19 -5.61
CA ASP A 126 1.03 -14.56 -6.59
C ASP A 126 1.97 -13.48 -6.00
N ILE A 127 2.02 -13.34 -4.67
CA ILE A 127 2.85 -12.36 -3.96
C ILE A 127 3.93 -13.07 -3.14
N ARG A 128 5.20 -12.83 -3.48
CA ARG A 128 6.35 -13.41 -2.80
C ARG A 128 6.75 -12.61 -1.57
N HIS A 129 6.37 -13.08 -0.40
CA HIS A 129 6.71 -12.46 0.88
C HIS A 129 6.86 -13.53 1.95
N ASN A 130 7.41 -13.17 3.11
CA ASN A 130 7.32 -14.02 4.28
C ASN A 130 5.87 -13.99 4.81
N PRO A 131 5.16 -15.12 4.94
CA PRO A 131 3.78 -15.13 5.41
C PRO A 131 3.65 -14.74 6.90
N ASP A 132 4.69 -14.99 7.70
CA ASP A 132 4.66 -14.78 9.13
C ASP A 132 5.10 -13.38 9.54
N PRO A 133 4.60 -12.85 10.68
CA PRO A 133 5.12 -11.65 11.30
C PRO A 133 6.63 -11.76 11.54
N ILE A 134 7.36 -10.67 11.33
CA ILE A 134 8.82 -10.63 11.50
C ILE A 134 9.14 -9.86 12.79
N PRO A 135 9.45 -10.56 13.89
CA PRO A 135 9.78 -9.91 15.16
C PRO A 135 10.97 -8.96 14.99
N ASN A 136 10.89 -7.79 15.63
CA ASN A 136 11.94 -6.75 15.57
C ASN A 136 12.28 -6.26 14.15
N ALA A 137 11.34 -6.39 13.20
CA ALA A 137 11.52 -5.83 11.89
C ALA A 137 11.72 -4.31 11.96
N THR A 138 12.66 -3.83 11.15
CA THR A 138 12.86 -2.40 10.91
C THR A 138 12.62 -2.10 9.44
N LEU A 139 12.46 -0.84 9.07
CA LEU A 139 12.33 -0.45 7.66
C LEU A 139 13.50 -0.98 6.82
N LEU A 140 14.72 -0.99 7.39
CA LEU A 140 15.92 -1.49 6.71
C LEU A 140 15.86 -3.01 6.50
N ILE A 141 15.41 -3.79 7.49
CA ILE A 141 15.29 -5.25 7.37
C ILE A 141 14.24 -5.63 6.31
N MET A 142 13.19 -4.84 6.19
CA MET A 142 12.09 -5.07 5.27
C MET A 142 12.33 -4.56 3.85
N ASP A 143 13.39 -3.82 3.60
CA ASP A 143 13.60 -3.05 2.37
C ASP A 143 13.52 -3.91 1.09
N GLU A 144 14.23 -5.03 1.06
CA GLU A 144 14.22 -5.95 -0.09
C GLU A 144 12.84 -6.59 -0.31
N GLU A 145 12.11 -6.89 0.77
CA GLU A 145 10.76 -7.43 0.65
C GLU A 145 9.82 -6.39 0.08
N TYR A 146 9.93 -5.13 0.50
CA TYR A 146 9.10 -4.05 -0.02
C TYR A 146 9.22 -3.90 -1.55
N ASP A 147 10.44 -3.80 -2.08
CA ASP A 147 10.65 -3.69 -3.54
C ASP A 147 10.11 -4.91 -4.28
N ARG A 148 10.38 -6.12 -3.76
CA ARG A 148 9.89 -7.36 -4.36
C ARG A 148 8.36 -7.41 -4.41
N VAL A 149 7.70 -7.10 -3.30
CA VAL A 149 6.24 -7.11 -3.21
C VAL A 149 5.59 -6.02 -4.07
N VAL A 150 6.23 -4.84 -4.18
CA VAL A 150 5.79 -3.80 -5.12
C VAL A 150 5.80 -4.33 -6.55
N ARG A 151 6.88 -4.99 -6.98
CA ARG A 151 7.00 -5.55 -8.34
C ARG A 151 5.96 -6.64 -8.59
N ASP A 152 5.77 -7.56 -7.64
CA ASP A 152 4.77 -8.63 -7.74
C ASP A 152 3.35 -8.04 -7.83
N PHE A 153 3.03 -7.05 -7.02
CA PHE A 153 1.72 -6.40 -7.03
C PHE A 153 1.45 -5.64 -8.34
N VAL A 154 2.46 -4.96 -8.91
CA VAL A 154 2.34 -4.30 -10.22
C VAL A 154 2.04 -5.33 -11.32
N LEU A 155 2.75 -6.47 -11.31
CA LEU A 155 2.52 -7.57 -12.27
C LEU A 155 1.15 -8.23 -12.08
N GLU A 156 0.72 -8.42 -10.83
CA GLU A 156 -0.62 -8.93 -10.51
C GLU A 156 -1.71 -8.00 -11.06
N CYS A 157 -1.52 -6.69 -10.99
CA CYS A 157 -2.41 -5.69 -11.59
C CYS A 157 -2.30 -5.65 -13.14
N LYS A 158 -1.59 -6.60 -13.77
CA LYS A 158 -1.37 -6.70 -15.22
C LYS A 158 -0.69 -5.47 -15.81
N MET A 159 0.20 -4.86 -15.02
CA MET A 159 1.02 -3.72 -15.41
C MET A 159 2.48 -4.13 -15.46
N THR A 160 3.31 -3.28 -16.04
CA THR A 160 4.76 -3.53 -16.15
C THR A 160 5.54 -2.62 -15.21
N VAL A 161 6.73 -3.07 -14.84
CA VAL A 161 7.74 -2.24 -14.18
C VAL A 161 8.67 -1.72 -15.26
N GLY A 162 8.60 -0.42 -15.54
CA GLY A 162 9.38 0.23 -16.59
C GLY A 162 10.79 0.61 -16.16
N ALA A 163 11.64 0.95 -17.12
CA ALA A 163 13.05 1.28 -16.88
C ALA A 163 13.28 2.54 -16.01
N GLY A 164 12.28 3.43 -15.94
CA GLY A 164 12.34 4.61 -15.07
C GLY A 164 11.97 4.35 -13.61
N TYR A 165 11.53 3.14 -13.27
CA TYR A 165 11.32 2.77 -11.89
C TYR A 165 12.63 2.40 -11.22
N VAL A 166 12.96 3.13 -10.18
CA VAL A 166 14.07 2.84 -9.27
C VAL A 166 13.49 2.75 -7.88
N TRP A 167 13.79 1.66 -7.17
CA TRP A 167 13.37 1.54 -5.77
C TRP A 167 14.08 2.61 -4.92
N VAL A 168 13.31 3.32 -4.12
CA VAL A 168 13.80 4.28 -3.14
C VAL A 168 13.38 3.77 -1.76
N PRO A 169 14.32 3.40 -0.89
CA PRO A 169 14.01 2.92 0.45
C PRO A 169 13.17 3.91 1.25
N PRO A 170 12.30 3.40 2.15
CA PRO A 170 11.60 4.26 3.09
C PRO A 170 12.59 5.07 3.93
N PRO A 171 12.34 6.37 4.18
CA PRO A 171 13.20 7.17 5.04
C PRO A 171 13.16 6.63 6.48
N SER A 172 14.31 6.56 7.12
CA SER A 172 14.37 6.25 8.55
C SER A 172 13.51 7.27 9.31
N PRO A 173 12.71 6.83 10.29
CA PRO A 173 11.99 7.77 11.14
C PRO A 173 13.00 8.71 11.82
N PRO A 174 12.63 9.99 12.00
CA PRO A 174 13.48 10.89 12.77
C PRO A 174 13.70 10.27 14.14
N VAL A 175 14.97 10.22 14.56
CA VAL A 175 15.32 9.80 15.92
C VAL A 175 14.71 10.84 16.86
N THR A 176 13.59 10.51 17.49
CA THR A 176 13.13 11.27 18.65
C THR A 176 14.18 11.09 19.73
N GLN A 177 15.08 12.06 19.85
CA GLN A 177 15.90 12.12 21.06
C GLN A 177 14.93 12.19 22.23
N PRO A 178 15.02 11.26 23.19
CA PRO A 178 14.30 11.46 24.42
C PRO A 178 14.75 12.82 24.98
N THR A 179 13.83 13.77 25.09
CA THR A 179 14.05 14.97 25.87
C THR A 179 14.27 14.50 27.29
N PHE A 180 15.51 14.54 27.75
CA PHE A 180 15.84 14.38 29.16
C PHE A 180 15.40 15.65 29.89
N ASP A 181 14.11 15.93 29.87
CA ASP A 181 13.49 16.91 30.77
C ASP A 181 13.30 16.22 32.12
N GLY A 182 14.31 16.23 32.96
CA GLY A 182 14.17 15.62 34.28
C GLY A 182 15.44 15.36 35.06
N LEU A 183 16.56 16.03 34.76
CA LEU A 183 17.79 15.99 35.58
C LEU A 183 18.16 17.34 36.23
N GLU A 184 17.18 18.23 36.38
CA GLU A 184 17.35 19.38 37.28
C GLU A 184 16.45 19.11 38.48
N ASP A 185 16.95 18.44 39.50
CA ASP A 185 16.56 18.51 40.90
C ASP A 185 16.97 17.22 41.64
N TYR A 186 18.30 17.09 41.83
CA TYR A 186 18.82 16.36 43.02
C TYR A 186 19.70 17.30 43.79
N PRO A 187 19.31 17.63 45.05
CA PRO A 187 20.09 18.47 45.96
C PRO A 187 21.39 17.79 46.45
#